data_2632846d1598e956ae13ec396a3d9455
#
_entry.id   2632846d1598e956ae13ec396a3d9455
#
_cell.length_a   1.000
_cell.length_b   1.000
_cell.length_c   1.000
_cell.angle_alpha   90.00
_cell.angle_beta   90.00
_cell.angle_gamma   90.00
#
_symmetry.space_group_name_H-M   'P 1'
#
loop_
_entity.id
_entity.type
_entity.pdbx_description
1 polymer ?
#
loop_
_entity_poly.entity_id
_entity_poly.type
_entity_poly.pdbx_seq_one_letter_code
_entity_poly.pdbx_strand_id
1 'polypeptide(L)'
;MQFSELVDAVRKNPLDVTITEDWGQGRASFGGLMVALQYEAMRAQVSSERALRSLAVTFVGPAEPGVPVSFEVEVLREGKAVSQVLGRAVQNGQVVTLVQGSFGGARESAVKVDSLPAPDMKAPEQCPLLPYIKGVTPEFMR
;
A
#
# COMPACT_ATOMS: atom_id res chain seq x y z
N MET A 1 -7.68 0.07 15.56
CA MET A 1 -6.93 -1.14 15.12
C MET A 1 -5.54 -0.70 14.70
N GLN A 2 -4.48 -1.42 15.08
CA GLN A 2 -3.12 -1.08 14.68
C GLN A 2 -2.83 -1.53 13.24
N PHE A 3 -1.85 -0.92 12.61
CA PHE A 3 -1.43 -1.28 11.25
C PHE A 3 -1.07 -2.76 11.11
N SER A 4 -0.31 -3.30 12.07
CA SER A 4 0.06 -4.72 12.09
C SER A 4 -1.14 -5.67 12.11
N GLU A 5 -2.20 -5.31 12.85
CA GLU A 5 -3.43 -6.12 12.91
C GLU A 5 -4.17 -6.14 11.56
N LEU A 6 -4.16 -5.02 10.83
CA LEU A 6 -4.75 -4.94 9.48
C LEU A 6 -3.94 -5.74 8.46
N VAL A 7 -2.61 -5.69 8.54
CA VAL A 7 -1.72 -6.53 7.72
C VAL A 7 -1.99 -8.01 7.96
N ASP A 8 -2.12 -8.42 9.23
CA ASP A 8 -2.42 -9.81 9.59
C ASP A 8 -3.82 -10.23 9.13
N ALA A 9 -4.80 -9.32 9.15
CA ALA A 9 -6.13 -9.58 8.62
C ALA A 9 -6.09 -9.85 7.11
N VAL A 10 -5.35 -9.05 6.33
CA VAL A 10 -5.14 -9.29 4.89
C VAL A 10 -4.44 -10.61 4.62
N ARG A 11 -3.41 -10.96 5.39
CA ARG A 11 -2.70 -12.24 5.27
C ARG A 11 -3.61 -13.43 5.53
N LYS A 12 -4.54 -13.29 6.48
CA LYS A 12 -5.50 -14.33 6.84
C LYS A 12 -6.62 -14.46 5.82
N ASN A 13 -7.22 -13.37 5.41
CA ASN A 13 -8.31 -13.33 4.43
C ASN A 13 -8.35 -11.97 3.72
N PRO A 14 -7.69 -11.80 2.58
CA PRO A 14 -7.67 -10.53 1.87
C PRO A 14 -9.02 -10.13 1.28
N LEU A 15 -9.98 -11.05 1.18
CA LEU A 15 -11.27 -10.79 0.55
C LEU A 15 -12.34 -10.23 1.51
N ASP A 16 -12.00 -10.11 2.81
CA ASP A 16 -12.93 -9.60 3.83
C ASP A 16 -12.16 -8.91 4.96
N VAL A 17 -11.76 -7.66 4.72
CA VAL A 17 -11.00 -6.85 5.66
C VAL A 17 -11.76 -5.58 5.99
N THR A 18 -12.04 -5.36 7.28
CA THR A 18 -12.69 -4.12 7.74
C THR A 18 -11.67 -3.16 8.31
N ILE A 19 -11.54 -1.98 7.70
CA ILE A 19 -10.69 -0.89 8.18
C ILE A 19 -11.49 -0.07 9.19
N THR A 20 -10.95 0.11 10.38
CA THR A 20 -11.63 0.81 11.47
C THR A 20 -11.64 2.33 11.27
N GLU A 21 -12.58 3.01 11.91
CA GLU A 21 -12.85 4.45 11.81
C GLU A 21 -11.62 5.34 12.12
N ASP A 22 -10.73 4.86 13.00
CA ASP A 22 -9.49 5.54 13.40
C ASP A 22 -8.48 5.72 12.25
N TRP A 23 -8.67 5.01 11.13
CA TRP A 23 -7.92 5.18 9.89
C TRP A 23 -8.60 6.09 8.87
N GLY A 24 -9.71 6.71 9.27
CA GLY A 24 -10.43 7.65 8.42
C GLY A 24 -9.69 8.96 8.21
N GLN A 25 -9.71 9.45 6.98
CA GLN A 25 -9.29 10.78 6.58
C GLN A 25 -10.48 11.48 5.92
N GLY A 26 -11.27 12.18 6.71
CA GLY A 26 -12.58 12.64 6.31
C GLY A 26 -13.55 11.48 6.13
N ARG A 27 -14.19 11.37 4.97
CA ARG A 27 -15.15 10.31 4.64
C ARG A 27 -14.53 9.02 4.07
N ALA A 28 -13.24 8.99 3.91
CA ALA A 28 -12.53 7.86 3.29
C ALA A 28 -11.43 7.36 4.20
N SER A 29 -11.09 6.09 4.08
CA SER A 29 -9.90 5.51 4.68
C SER A 29 -8.63 6.14 4.11
N PHE A 30 -7.58 6.25 4.92
CA PHE A 30 -6.30 6.80 4.49
C PHE A 30 -5.74 6.03 3.27
N GLY A 31 -5.48 6.76 2.18
CA GLY A 31 -5.08 6.16 0.91
C GLY A 31 -3.78 5.35 0.99
N GLY A 32 -2.80 5.80 1.78
CA GLY A 32 -1.56 5.07 2.00
C GLY A 32 -1.78 3.69 2.65
N LEU A 33 -2.73 3.58 3.57
CA LEU A 33 -3.13 2.31 4.16
C LEU A 33 -3.74 1.39 3.09
N MET A 34 -4.68 1.90 2.28
CA MET A 34 -5.30 1.12 1.20
C MET A 34 -4.26 0.49 0.28
N VAL A 35 -3.24 1.27 -0.10
CA VAL A 35 -2.14 0.80 -0.96
C VAL A 35 -1.28 -0.24 -0.25
N ALA A 36 -0.95 -0.02 1.03
CA ALA A 36 -0.14 -0.96 1.81
C ALA A 36 -0.84 -2.33 1.96
N LEU A 37 -2.13 -2.34 2.26
CA LEU A 37 -2.92 -3.56 2.38
C LEU A 37 -3.08 -4.28 1.03
N GLN A 38 -3.32 -3.52 -0.06
CA GLN A 38 -3.36 -4.10 -1.40
C GLN A 38 -2.00 -4.68 -1.81
N TYR A 39 -0.90 -3.99 -1.50
CA TYR A 39 0.45 -4.50 -1.72
C TYR A 39 0.69 -5.81 -0.97
N GLU A 40 0.26 -5.91 0.28
CA GLU A 40 0.41 -7.14 1.09
C GLU A 40 -0.32 -8.32 0.44
N ALA A 41 -1.54 -8.12 -0.05
CA ALA A 41 -2.28 -9.12 -0.78
C ALA A 41 -1.57 -9.53 -2.10
N MET A 42 -1.04 -8.55 -2.85
CA MET A 42 -0.28 -8.80 -4.09
C MET A 42 1.02 -9.53 -3.81
N ARG A 43 1.73 -9.16 -2.74
CA ARG A 43 2.99 -9.76 -2.34
C ARG A 43 2.88 -11.25 -2.03
N ALA A 44 1.74 -11.68 -1.49
CA ALA A 44 1.45 -13.09 -1.20
C ALA A 44 1.32 -13.95 -2.46
N GLN A 45 1.08 -13.35 -3.63
CA GLN A 45 0.91 -14.05 -4.91
C GLN A 45 2.20 -14.12 -5.74
N VAL A 46 3.31 -13.57 -5.26
CA VAL A 46 4.56 -13.47 -6.00
C VAL A 46 5.69 -14.14 -5.21
N SER A 47 6.62 -14.78 -5.93
CA SER A 47 7.81 -15.38 -5.31
C SER A 47 8.55 -14.39 -4.39
N SER A 48 9.00 -14.87 -3.23
CA SER A 48 9.75 -14.08 -2.25
C SER A 48 11.07 -13.50 -2.79
N GLU A 49 11.62 -14.10 -3.84
CA GLU A 49 12.86 -13.65 -4.50
C GLU A 49 12.65 -12.43 -5.41
N ARG A 50 11.41 -12.08 -5.71
CA ARG A 50 11.05 -10.95 -6.58
C ARG A 50 10.67 -9.75 -5.75
N ALA A 51 11.56 -8.79 -5.62
CA ALA A 51 11.28 -7.51 -4.96
C ALA A 51 10.35 -6.63 -5.81
N LEU A 52 9.58 -5.77 -5.16
CA LEU A 52 8.83 -4.72 -5.86
C LEU A 52 9.79 -3.79 -6.62
N ARG A 53 9.47 -3.50 -7.87
CA ARG A 53 10.25 -2.60 -8.75
C ARG A 53 9.49 -1.33 -9.10
N SER A 54 8.19 -1.45 -9.31
CA SER A 54 7.32 -0.31 -9.55
C SER A 54 5.92 -0.58 -9.03
N LEU A 55 5.25 0.49 -8.62
CA LEU A 55 3.88 0.48 -8.17
C LEU A 55 3.17 1.70 -8.76
N ALA A 56 2.12 1.45 -9.53
CA ALA A 56 1.23 2.49 -10.01
C ALA A 56 -0.11 2.38 -9.28
N VAL A 57 -0.63 3.49 -8.78
CA VAL A 57 -1.84 3.53 -7.95
C VAL A 57 -2.84 4.50 -8.55
N THR A 58 -4.10 4.07 -8.62
CA THR A 58 -5.24 4.91 -8.95
C THR A 58 -6.26 4.83 -7.83
N PHE A 59 -6.53 5.96 -7.17
CA PHE A 59 -7.66 6.10 -6.25
C PHE A 59 -8.91 6.38 -7.08
N VAL A 60 -9.76 5.36 -7.23
CA VAL A 60 -10.97 5.41 -8.09
C VAL A 60 -12.12 6.06 -7.35
N GLY A 61 -12.26 5.76 -6.06
CA GLY A 61 -13.31 6.28 -5.20
C GLY A 61 -12.93 6.22 -3.72
N PRO A 62 -13.74 6.83 -2.85
CA PRO A 62 -13.51 6.77 -1.42
C PRO A 62 -13.76 5.35 -0.90
N ALA A 63 -12.82 4.80 -0.12
CA ALA A 63 -13.03 3.59 0.66
C ALA A 63 -13.60 3.98 2.03
N GLU A 64 -14.84 3.61 2.30
CA GLU A 64 -15.54 3.96 3.54
C GLU A 64 -15.01 3.13 4.72
N PRO A 65 -14.57 3.76 5.83
CA PRO A 65 -14.20 3.04 7.05
C PRO A 65 -15.40 2.28 7.63
N GLY A 66 -15.16 1.17 8.31
CA GLY A 66 -16.21 0.34 8.92
C GLY A 66 -16.93 -0.59 7.95
N VAL A 67 -16.71 -0.43 6.63
CA VAL A 67 -17.30 -1.28 5.60
C VAL A 67 -16.25 -2.26 5.08
N PRO A 68 -16.55 -3.57 4.94
CA PRO A 68 -15.60 -4.54 4.45
C PRO A 68 -15.05 -4.21 3.06
N VAL A 69 -13.76 -4.44 2.87
CA VAL A 69 -13.03 -4.29 1.61
C VAL A 69 -12.48 -5.64 1.18
N SER A 70 -12.64 -5.97 -0.09
CA SER A 70 -12.01 -7.12 -0.74
C SER A 70 -10.75 -6.64 -1.49
N PHE A 71 -9.57 -7.15 -1.11
CA PHE A 71 -8.30 -6.91 -1.80
C PHE A 71 -8.04 -8.04 -2.80
N GLU A 72 -8.62 -7.90 -3.98
CA GLU A 72 -8.50 -8.87 -5.06
C GLU A 72 -7.15 -8.73 -5.76
N VAL A 73 -6.59 -9.86 -6.21
CA VAL A 73 -5.28 -9.90 -6.89
C VAL A 73 -5.36 -10.78 -8.13
N GLU A 74 -4.83 -10.28 -9.22
CA GLU A 74 -4.68 -10.98 -10.48
C GLU A 74 -3.22 -10.94 -10.93
N VAL A 75 -2.58 -12.09 -11.07
CA VAL A 75 -1.25 -12.19 -11.70
C VAL A 75 -1.45 -12.15 -13.20
N LEU A 76 -1.22 -10.98 -13.81
CA LEU A 76 -1.40 -10.78 -15.25
C LEU A 76 -0.39 -11.59 -16.07
N ARG A 77 0.82 -11.66 -15.57
CA ARG A 77 1.90 -12.43 -16.21
C ARG A 77 3.01 -12.75 -15.23
N GLU A 78 3.46 -13.97 -15.26
CA GLU A 78 4.68 -14.40 -14.62
C GLU A 78 5.72 -14.78 -15.69
N GLY A 79 6.66 -13.87 -15.93
CA GLY A 79 7.77 -14.10 -16.86
C GLY A 79 9.01 -14.67 -16.15
N LYS A 80 10.05 -14.97 -16.91
CA LYS A 80 11.32 -15.49 -16.37
C LYS A 80 11.93 -14.60 -15.28
N ALA A 81 11.84 -13.27 -15.42
CA ALA A 81 12.51 -12.32 -14.53
C ALA A 81 11.56 -11.35 -13.83
N VAL A 82 10.32 -11.19 -14.32
CA VAL A 82 9.36 -10.18 -13.82
C VAL A 82 7.99 -10.81 -13.74
N SER A 83 7.27 -10.50 -12.66
CA SER A 83 5.83 -10.72 -12.51
C SER A 83 5.10 -9.37 -12.60
N GLN A 84 4.02 -9.34 -13.38
CA GLN A 84 3.08 -8.22 -13.46
C GLN A 84 1.81 -8.60 -12.72
N VAL A 85 1.41 -7.77 -11.79
CA VAL A 85 0.29 -8.06 -10.88
C VAL A 85 -0.66 -6.88 -10.84
N LEU A 86 -1.94 -7.15 -10.88
CA LEU A 86 -3.01 -6.18 -10.72
C LEU A 86 -3.74 -6.45 -9.42
N GLY A 87 -3.89 -5.41 -8.60
CA GLY A 87 -4.68 -5.42 -7.38
C GLY A 87 -5.90 -4.51 -7.51
N ARG A 88 -7.04 -4.97 -7.02
CA ARG A 88 -8.27 -4.18 -6.93
C ARG A 88 -8.78 -4.22 -5.50
N ALA A 89 -8.87 -3.07 -4.85
CA ALA A 89 -9.65 -2.96 -3.63
C ALA A 89 -11.10 -2.68 -4.00
N VAL A 90 -11.99 -3.58 -3.61
CA VAL A 90 -13.40 -3.55 -3.96
C VAL A 90 -14.23 -3.40 -2.70
N GLN A 91 -15.19 -2.48 -2.72
CA GLN A 91 -16.14 -2.24 -1.65
C GLN A 91 -17.56 -2.07 -2.24
N ASN A 92 -18.53 -2.80 -1.71
CA ASN A 92 -19.91 -2.79 -2.23
C ASN A 92 -20.00 -3.08 -3.75
N GLY A 93 -19.14 -3.98 -4.26
CA GLY A 93 -19.08 -4.33 -5.68
C GLY A 93 -18.45 -3.27 -6.59
N GLN A 94 -17.87 -2.20 -6.01
CA GLN A 94 -17.20 -1.14 -6.77
C GLN A 94 -15.71 -1.10 -6.45
N VAL A 95 -14.89 -0.90 -7.48
CA VAL A 95 -13.45 -0.68 -7.30
C VAL A 95 -13.22 0.69 -6.68
N VAL A 96 -12.57 0.74 -5.52
CA VAL A 96 -12.21 1.99 -4.82
C VAL A 96 -10.74 2.34 -5.00
N THR A 97 -9.86 1.34 -5.16
CA THR A 97 -8.44 1.53 -5.44
C THR A 97 -7.96 0.49 -6.43
N LEU A 98 -7.17 0.92 -7.41
CA LEU A 98 -6.52 0.06 -8.40
C LEU A 98 -5.00 0.20 -8.24
N VAL A 99 -4.29 -0.93 -8.18
CA VAL A 99 -2.85 -0.97 -8.01
C VAL A 99 -2.24 -1.91 -9.03
N GLN A 100 -1.29 -1.42 -9.82
CA GLN A 100 -0.49 -2.26 -10.70
C GLN A 100 0.94 -2.33 -10.19
N GLY A 101 1.44 -3.53 -9.95
CA GLY A 101 2.78 -3.80 -9.45
C GLY A 101 3.63 -4.60 -10.42
N SER A 102 4.90 -4.23 -10.54
CA SER A 102 5.92 -5.03 -11.20
C SER A 102 6.90 -5.55 -10.17
N PHE A 103 7.10 -6.86 -10.11
CA PHE A 103 8.02 -7.52 -9.20
C PHE A 103 9.12 -8.21 -9.99
N GLY A 104 10.36 -8.04 -9.59
CA GLY A 104 11.50 -8.59 -10.33
C GLY A 104 12.65 -9.03 -9.45
N GLY A 105 13.34 -10.10 -9.85
CA GLY A 105 14.57 -10.56 -9.23
C GLY A 105 15.72 -9.57 -9.43
N ALA A 106 16.76 -9.74 -8.63
CA ALA A 106 18.03 -9.03 -8.85
C ALA A 106 18.64 -9.44 -10.20
N ARG A 107 19.34 -8.52 -10.84
CA ARG A 107 20.08 -8.76 -12.09
C ARG A 107 21.48 -8.21 -11.96
N GLU A 108 22.44 -8.94 -12.47
CA GLU A 108 23.77 -8.40 -12.71
C GLU A 108 23.70 -7.39 -13.86
N SER A 109 24.39 -6.27 -13.69
CA SER A 109 24.47 -5.22 -14.72
C SER A 109 25.91 -4.74 -14.84
N ALA A 110 26.38 -4.64 -16.06
CA ALA A 110 27.68 -3.99 -16.38
C ALA A 110 27.56 -2.45 -16.35
N VAL A 111 26.32 -1.93 -16.35
CA VAL A 111 26.04 -0.49 -16.26
C VAL A 111 25.76 -0.13 -14.80
N LYS A 112 26.61 0.74 -14.26
CA LYS A 112 26.43 1.33 -12.93
C LYS A 112 26.28 2.83 -13.11
N VAL A 113 25.16 3.35 -12.65
CA VAL A 113 24.89 4.80 -12.60
C VAL A 113 24.73 5.18 -11.14
N ASP A 114 25.55 6.08 -10.67
CA ASP A 114 25.43 6.58 -9.31
C ASP A 114 24.20 7.49 -9.19
N SER A 115 23.47 7.37 -8.09
CA SER A 115 22.38 8.27 -7.79
C SER A 115 22.92 9.67 -7.49
N LEU A 116 22.11 10.69 -7.77
CA LEU A 116 22.40 12.03 -7.25
C LEU A 116 22.49 11.99 -5.73
N PRO A 117 23.42 12.75 -5.11
CA PRO A 117 23.45 12.83 -3.66
C PRO A 117 22.14 13.40 -3.12
N ALA A 118 21.75 12.97 -1.94
CA ALA A 118 20.61 13.57 -1.26
C ALA A 118 20.86 15.07 -1.04
N PRO A 119 19.83 15.92 -1.16
CA PRO A 119 19.96 17.32 -0.80
C PRO A 119 20.35 17.46 0.68
N ASP A 120 21.06 18.51 1.01
CA ASP A 120 21.39 18.83 2.39
C ASP A 120 20.11 19.18 3.15
N MET A 121 19.73 18.35 4.11
CA MET A 121 18.49 18.49 4.87
C MET A 121 18.76 18.27 6.36
N LYS A 122 17.92 18.89 7.19
CA LYS A 122 17.93 18.63 8.63
C LYS A 122 17.51 17.18 8.89
N ALA A 123 18.14 16.54 9.87
CA ALA A 123 17.68 15.26 10.36
C ALA A 123 16.25 15.36 10.93
N PRO A 124 15.45 14.30 10.88
CA PRO A 124 14.06 14.31 11.38
C PRO A 124 13.95 14.84 12.83
N GLU A 125 14.92 14.51 13.67
CA GLU A 125 14.98 14.93 15.08
C GLU A 125 15.19 16.44 15.27
N GLN A 126 15.66 17.13 14.22
CA GLN A 126 15.89 18.58 14.20
C GLN A 126 14.69 19.33 13.59
N CYS A 127 13.70 18.60 13.10
CA CYS A 127 12.49 19.18 12.53
C CYS A 127 11.43 19.40 13.61
N PRO A 128 10.61 20.47 13.52
CA PRO A 128 9.50 20.65 14.43
C PRO A 128 8.50 19.49 14.27
N LEU A 129 8.10 18.91 15.40
CA LEU A 129 7.04 17.91 15.42
C LEU A 129 5.70 18.56 15.13
N LEU A 130 4.92 17.96 14.24
CA LEU A 130 3.52 18.32 14.07
C LEU A 130 2.72 17.67 15.23
N PRO A 131 2.19 18.45 16.18
CA PRO A 131 1.49 17.88 17.32
C PRO A 131 0.16 17.25 16.87
N TYR A 132 -0.19 16.11 17.46
CA TYR A 132 -1.54 15.60 17.36
C TYR A 132 -2.49 16.51 18.16
N ILE A 133 -3.51 17.05 17.50
CA ILE A 133 -4.56 17.86 18.12
C ILE A 133 -5.89 17.17 17.86
N LYS A 134 -6.51 16.66 18.94
CA LYS A 134 -7.80 15.97 18.87
C LYS A 134 -8.86 16.82 18.18
N GLY A 135 -9.51 16.25 17.18
CA GLY A 135 -10.55 16.91 16.38
C GLY A 135 -10.04 17.83 15.28
N VAL A 136 -8.70 18.00 15.13
CA VAL A 136 -8.06 18.80 14.08
C VAL A 136 -7.18 17.94 13.21
N THR A 137 -6.26 17.20 13.81
CA THR A 137 -5.39 16.26 13.09
C THR A 137 -6.10 14.90 12.92
N PRO A 138 -5.89 14.20 11.79
CA PRO A 138 -6.45 12.87 11.59
C PRO A 138 -6.04 11.89 12.70
N GLU A 139 -6.94 11.01 13.12
CA GLU A 139 -6.69 10.05 14.22
C GLU A 139 -5.52 9.09 13.93
N PHE A 140 -5.23 8.77 12.67
CA PHE A 140 -4.11 7.92 12.31
C PHE A 140 -2.72 8.57 12.56
N MET A 141 -2.68 9.87 12.89
CA MET A 141 -1.46 10.60 13.27
C MET A 141 -1.19 10.58 14.79
N ARG A 142 -1.99 9.87 15.55
CA ARG A 142 -1.91 9.76 17.01
C ARG A 142 -0.73 8.97 17.55
#